data_77e8d4d83c5682d8dfe83d3b8a565505
#
_entry.id   77e8d4d83c5682d8dfe83d3b8a565505
#
_cell.length_a   1.000
_cell.length_b   1.000
_cell.length_c   1.000
_cell.angle_alpha   90.00
_cell.angle_beta   90.00
_cell.angle_gamma   90.00
#
_symmetry.space_group_name_H-M   'P 1'
#
loop_
_entity.id
_entity.type
_entity.pdbx_description
1 polymer ?
#
loop_
_entity_poly.entity_id
_entity_poly.type
_entity_poly.pdbx_seq_one_letter_code
_entity_poly.pdbx_strand_id
1 'polypeptide(L)' 'MKIKRFEFNMFPENCYVLWDETNEAVVIDPGCFYEEEKQALKNFIIKNGLNVKH' A
#
# COMPACT_ATOMS: atom_id res chain seq x y z
N MET A 1 4.45 -13.53 6.59
CA MET A 1 4.01 -12.14 6.32
C MET A 1 4.69 -11.57 5.09
N LYS A 2 3.95 -10.89 4.26
CA LYS A 2 4.45 -10.30 3.03
C LYS A 2 4.49 -8.78 3.15
N ILE A 3 5.44 -8.17 2.46
CA ILE A 3 5.62 -6.72 2.47
C ILE A 3 5.76 -6.21 1.05
N LYS A 4 5.05 -5.14 0.73
CA LYS A 4 5.26 -4.39 -0.50
C LYS A 4 5.59 -2.95 -0.14
N ARG A 5 6.73 -2.45 -0.65
CA ARG A 5 7.15 -1.07 -0.47
C ARG A 5 6.85 -0.28 -1.73
N PHE A 6 6.22 0.88 -1.55
CA PHE A 6 6.00 1.83 -2.62
C PHE A 6 6.91 3.03 -2.42
N GLU A 7 7.69 3.37 -3.43
CA GLU A 7 8.49 4.59 -3.45
C GLU A 7 7.82 5.58 -4.38
N PHE A 8 7.58 6.78 -3.88
CA PHE A 8 7.01 7.85 -4.67
C PHE A 8 8.08 8.90 -4.90
N ASN A 9 8.39 9.15 -6.17
CA ASN A 9 9.57 9.92 -6.57
C ASN A 9 9.57 11.38 -6.12
N MET A 10 8.42 11.96 -5.92
CA MET A 10 8.30 13.37 -5.56
C MET A 10 8.72 13.67 -4.14
N PHE A 11 8.56 12.71 -3.25
CA PHE A 11 8.93 12.83 -1.85
C PHE A 11 9.64 11.55 -1.42
N PRO A 12 10.69 11.65 -0.60
CA PRO A 12 11.40 10.45 -0.14
C PRO A 12 10.60 9.74 0.97
N GLU A 13 9.34 9.50 0.72
CA GLU A 13 8.48 8.79 1.66
C GLU A 13 8.17 7.41 1.12
N ASN A 14 8.24 6.44 2.00
CA ASN A 14 7.94 5.06 1.66
C ASN A 14 6.60 4.68 2.26
N CYS A 15 5.76 4.09 1.44
CA CYS A 15 4.50 3.51 1.89
C CYS A 15 4.66 1.99 1.90
N TYR A 16 4.30 1.35 2.99
CA TYR A 16 4.40 -0.09 3.13
C TYR A 16 3.04 -0.72 3.24
N VAL A 17 2.84 -1.82 2.54
CA VAL A 17 1.68 -2.67 2.70
C VAL A 17 2.15 -4.01 3.23
N LEU A 18 1.64 -4.40 4.39
CA LEU A 18 1.97 -5.68 5.03
C LEU A 18 0.72 -6.54 5.05
N TRP A 19 0.84 -7.80 4.64
CA TRP A 19 -0.30 -8.70 4.69
C TRP A 19 0.18 -10.13 4.99
N ASP A 20 -0.76 -10.95 5.43
CA ASP A 20 -0.48 -12.35 5.75
C ASP A 20 -1.31 -13.29 4.88
N GLU A 21 -1.31 -14.56 5.26
CA GLU A 21 -2.00 -15.61 4.51
C GLU A 21 -3.51 -15.42 4.45
N THR A 22 -4.07 -14.67 5.38
CA THR A 22 -5.52 -14.39 5.41
C THR A 22 -5.89 -13.22 4.52
N ASN A 23 -4.90 -12.56 3.89
CA ASN A 23 -5.06 -11.37 3.08
C ASN A 23 -5.53 -10.15 3.88
N GLU A 24 -5.37 -10.18 5.19
CA GLU A 24 -5.55 -8.99 6.00
C GLU A 24 -4.30 -8.14 5.88
N ALA A 25 -4.49 -6.87 5.56
CA ALA A 25 -3.39 -5.98 5.27
C ALA A 25 -3.42 -4.73 6.13
N VAL A 26 -2.23 -4.21 6.41
CA VAL A 26 -2.03 -2.94 7.11
C VAL A 26 -1.19 -2.04 6.21
N VAL A 27 -1.60 -0.79 6.08
CA VAL A 27 -0.85 0.21 5.33
C VAL A 27 -0.14 1.12 6.32
N ILE A 28 1.19 1.24 6.16
CA ILE A 28 2.03 2.05 7.04
C ILE A 28 2.55 3.24 6.24
N ASP A 29 2.43 4.43 6.83
CA ASP A 29 2.87 5.70 6.28
C ASP A 29 2.38 5.93 4.86
N PRO A 30 1.04 6.02 4.67
CA PRO A 30 0.51 6.26 3.34
C PRO A 30 0.74 7.70 2.90
N GLY A 31 1.97 8.01 2.50
CA GLY A 31 2.34 9.33 2.01
C GLY A 31 1.85 9.60 0.61
N CYS A 32 0.63 9.20 0.32
CA CYS A 32 0.03 9.33 -1.00
C CYS A 32 -0.66 10.67 -1.12
N PHE A 33 0.09 11.68 -1.57
CA PHE A 33 -0.45 13.03 -1.73
C PHE A 33 -1.10 13.25 -3.09
N TYR A 34 -0.68 12.50 -4.08
CA TYR A 34 -1.19 12.65 -5.44
C TYR A 34 -2.16 11.55 -5.78
N GLU A 35 -3.12 11.88 -6.63
CA GLU A 35 -4.15 10.93 -7.06
C GLU A 35 -3.57 9.68 -7.70
N GLU A 36 -2.51 9.84 -8.48
CA GLU A 36 -1.83 8.74 -9.15
C GLU A 36 -1.26 7.74 -8.16
N GLU A 37 -0.71 8.26 -7.06
CA GLU A 37 -0.13 7.43 -6.01
C GLU A 37 -1.21 6.67 -5.26
N LYS A 38 -2.32 7.34 -4.98
CA LYS A 38 -3.47 6.71 -4.33
C LYS A 38 -4.04 5.60 -5.20
N GLN A 39 -4.12 5.83 -6.50
CA GLN A 39 -4.62 4.82 -7.43
C GLN A 39 -3.69 3.62 -7.52
N ALA A 40 -2.37 3.84 -7.51
CA ALA A 40 -1.41 2.76 -7.53
C ALA A 40 -1.57 1.85 -6.31
N LEU A 41 -1.71 2.45 -5.14
CA LEU A 41 -1.92 1.72 -3.89
C LEU A 41 -3.24 0.96 -3.92
N LYS A 42 -4.31 1.63 -4.32
CA LYS A 42 -5.64 1.03 -4.39
C LYS A 42 -5.68 -0.14 -5.36
N ASN A 43 -5.07 0.03 -6.54
CA ASN A 43 -5.03 -1.03 -7.54
C ASN A 43 -4.27 -2.26 -7.03
N PHE A 44 -3.18 -2.04 -6.33
CA PHE A 44 -2.44 -3.14 -5.73
C PHE A 44 -3.29 -3.92 -4.74
N ILE A 45 -4.00 -3.21 -3.88
CA ILE A 45 -4.88 -3.82 -2.88
C ILE A 45 -5.98 -4.64 -3.54
N ILE A 46 -6.62 -4.09 -4.55
CA ILE A 46 -7.70 -4.77 -5.26
C ILE A 46 -7.17 -5.97 -6.02
N LYS A 47 -6.07 -5.80 -6.74
CA LYS A 47 -5.48 -6.85 -7.56
C LYS A 47 -5.10 -8.07 -6.73
N ASN A 48 -4.66 -7.85 -5.51
CA ASN A 48 -4.21 -8.94 -4.63
C ASN A 48 -5.29 -9.40 -3.66
N GLY A 49 -6.49 -8.83 -3.75
CA GLY A 49 -7.61 -9.24 -2.90
C GLY A 49 -7.38 -9.02 -1.43
N LEU A 50 -6.73 -7.92 -1.08
CA LEU A 50 -6.37 -7.64 0.30
C LEU A 50 -7.49 -6.88 1.02
N ASN A 51 -7.65 -7.18 2.30
CA ASN A 51 -8.54 -6.45 3.20
C ASN A 51 -7.69 -5.55 4.08
N VAL A 52 -7.80 -4.24 3.87
CA VAL A 52 -7.01 -3.28 4.63
C VAL A 52 -7.68 -3.02 5.97
N LYS A 53 -6.89 -3.15 7.02
CA LYS A 53 -7.32 -2.80 8.37
C LYS A 53 -6.45 -1.67 8.87
N HIS A 54 -7.08 -0.73 9.54
CA HIS A 54 -6.39 0.42 10.11
C HIS A 54 -5.90 0.14 11.50
#